data_66be6c3dd9a66e6fb5791f827cff2bfb
#
_entry.id   66be6c3dd9a66e6fb5791f827cff2bfb
#
_cell.length_a   1.000
_cell.length_b   1.000
_cell.length_c   1.000
_cell.angle_alpha   90.00
_cell.angle_beta   90.00
_cell.angle_gamma   90.00
#
_symmetry.space_group_name_H-M   'P 1'
#
loop_
_entity.id
_entity.type
_entity.pdbx_description
1 polymer ?
#
loop_
_entity_poly.entity_id
_entity_poly.type
_entity_poly.pdbx_seq_one_letter_code
_entity_poly.pdbx_strand_id
1 'polypeptide(L)'
;MIQQVTITTESAEPIKPLLESAIRGELKTLMFGIQRTRERLAAFEKQYGMTTEEFARRFDGKDLKETLDFLDWWGEVKMLRLLEGKHRALAGAQIN
;
A
#
# COMPACT_ATOMS: atom_id res chain seq x y z
N MET A 1 -5.49 -11.79 13.52
CA MET A 1 -6.53 -11.28 14.42
C MET A 1 -7.76 -10.88 13.62
N ILE A 2 -8.94 -11.30 14.06
CA ILE A 2 -10.20 -11.00 13.40
C ILE A 2 -10.79 -9.74 14.04
N GLN A 3 -11.16 -8.78 13.21
CA GLN A 3 -11.87 -7.58 13.67
C GLN A 3 -13.28 -7.61 13.09
N GLN A 4 -14.25 -7.23 13.91
CA GLN A 4 -15.63 -7.06 13.46
C GLN A 4 -15.98 -5.58 13.46
N VAL A 5 -16.55 -5.14 12.35
CA VAL A 5 -17.03 -3.77 12.21
C VAL A 5 -18.52 -3.83 11.93
N THR A 6 -19.29 -3.13 12.74
CA THR A 6 -20.76 -3.07 12.59
C THR A 6 -21.15 -1.68 12.11
N ILE A 7 -21.93 -1.63 11.03
CA ILE A 7 -22.41 -0.39 10.46
C ILE A 7 -23.94 -0.35 10.61
N THR A 8 -24.42 0.71 11.25
CA THR A 8 -25.85 0.94 11.44
C THR A 8 -26.27 2.18 10.66
N THR A 9 -27.39 2.10 9.97
CA THR A 9 -27.91 3.23 9.20
C THR A 9 -29.40 3.35 9.41
N GLU A 10 -29.91 4.58 9.44
CA GLU A 10 -31.34 4.88 9.49
C GLU A 10 -31.94 5.02 8.10
N SER A 11 -31.11 4.95 7.04
CA SER A 11 -31.56 5.09 5.67
C SER A 11 -32.43 3.90 5.24
N ALA A 12 -33.44 4.17 4.42
CA ALA A 12 -34.22 3.13 3.76
C ALA A 12 -33.47 2.51 2.58
N GLU A 13 -32.38 3.14 2.12
CA GLU A 13 -31.59 2.62 1.03
C GLU A 13 -30.76 1.40 1.45
N PRO A 14 -30.60 0.40 0.59
CA PRO A 14 -29.76 -0.75 0.91
C PRO A 14 -28.29 -0.35 0.98
N ILE A 15 -27.73 -0.35 2.19
CA ILE A 15 -26.37 0.11 2.43
C ILE A 15 -25.31 -0.90 2.02
N LYS A 16 -25.61 -2.21 2.11
CA LYS A 16 -24.62 -3.26 1.85
C LYS A 16 -24.04 -3.19 0.44
N PRO A 17 -24.85 -3.10 -0.65
CA PRO A 17 -24.30 -2.94 -1.99
C PRO A 17 -23.49 -1.68 -2.17
N LEU A 18 -23.86 -0.59 -1.49
CA LEU A 18 -23.10 0.66 -1.55
C LEU A 18 -21.75 0.52 -0.88
N LEU A 19 -21.69 -0.16 0.26
CA LEU A 19 -20.44 -0.43 0.95
C LEU A 19 -19.54 -1.34 0.11
N GLU A 20 -20.10 -2.38 -0.50
CA GLU A 20 -19.32 -3.26 -1.37
C GLU A 20 -18.77 -2.51 -2.58
N SER A 21 -19.54 -1.61 -3.14
CA SER A 21 -19.10 -0.77 -4.25
C SER A 21 -17.98 0.17 -3.82
N ALA A 22 -18.10 0.78 -2.64
CA ALA A 22 -17.08 1.66 -2.09
C ALA A 22 -15.78 0.90 -1.83
N ILE A 23 -15.86 -0.32 -1.32
CA ILE A 23 -14.70 -1.17 -1.08
C ILE A 23 -14.00 -1.50 -2.39
N ARG A 24 -14.75 -1.88 -3.42
CA ARG A 24 -14.17 -2.17 -4.75
C ARG A 24 -13.47 -0.94 -5.33
N GLY A 25 -14.08 0.24 -5.17
CA GLY A 25 -13.47 1.49 -5.61
C GLY A 25 -12.18 1.80 -4.90
N GLU A 26 -12.15 1.61 -3.58
CA GLU A 26 -10.93 1.83 -2.79
C GLU A 26 -9.84 0.82 -3.14
N LEU A 27 -10.20 -0.45 -3.34
CA LEU A 27 -9.25 -1.47 -3.77
C LEU A 27 -8.59 -1.08 -5.10
N LYS A 28 -9.36 -0.55 -6.03
CA LYS A 28 -8.84 -0.09 -7.31
C LYS A 28 -7.86 1.07 -7.12
N THR A 29 -8.20 2.03 -6.28
CA THR A 29 -7.33 3.16 -5.96
C THR A 29 -6.02 2.70 -5.33
N LEU A 30 -6.10 1.75 -4.38
CA LEU A 30 -4.92 1.18 -3.75
C LEU A 30 -4.03 0.46 -4.75
N MET A 31 -4.62 -0.28 -5.69
CA MET A 31 -3.86 -0.97 -6.74
C MET A 31 -3.11 -0.01 -7.65
N PHE A 32 -3.74 1.11 -8.02
CA PHE A 32 -3.05 2.15 -8.79
C PHE A 32 -1.85 2.71 -8.03
N GLY A 33 -2.03 2.98 -6.74
CA GLY A 33 -0.94 3.47 -5.89
C GLY A 33 0.19 2.47 -5.77
N ILE A 34 -0.14 1.19 -5.59
CA ILE A 34 0.85 0.11 -5.51
C ILE A 34 1.65 0.02 -6.81
N GLN A 35 0.95 0.02 -7.95
CA GLN A 35 1.61 -0.08 -9.25
C GLN A 35 2.54 1.10 -9.49
N ARG A 36 2.08 2.31 -9.20
CA ARG A 36 2.89 3.51 -9.35
C ARG A 36 4.14 3.47 -8.48
N THR A 37 3.99 3.02 -7.23
CA THR A 37 5.12 2.90 -6.31
C THR A 37 6.13 1.86 -6.81
N ARG A 38 5.63 0.72 -7.30
CA ARG A 38 6.51 -0.32 -7.88
C ARG A 38 7.29 0.18 -9.09
N GLU A 39 6.68 1.00 -9.91
CA GLU A 39 7.37 1.61 -11.07
C GLU A 39 8.50 2.54 -10.61
N ARG A 40 8.28 3.32 -9.56
CA ARG A 40 9.31 4.18 -8.99
C ARG A 40 10.45 3.39 -8.38
N LEU A 41 10.12 2.30 -7.68
CA LEU A 41 11.12 1.40 -7.12
C LEU A 41 11.96 0.77 -8.24
N ALA A 42 11.32 0.33 -9.32
CA ALA A 42 12.03 -0.25 -10.46
C ALA A 42 12.99 0.77 -11.10
N ALA A 43 12.60 2.03 -11.16
CA ALA A 43 13.46 3.09 -11.69
C ALA A 43 14.72 3.27 -10.82
N PHE A 44 14.57 3.27 -9.50
CA PHE A 44 15.71 3.33 -8.59
C PHE A 44 16.61 2.10 -8.73
N GLU A 45 16.01 0.92 -8.83
CA GLU A 45 16.77 -0.33 -9.00
C GLU A 45 17.63 -0.28 -10.25
N LYS A 46 17.06 0.22 -11.33
CA LYS A 46 17.79 0.36 -12.58
C LYS A 46 18.90 1.39 -12.47
N GLN A 47 18.63 2.52 -11.83
CA GLN A 47 19.60 3.61 -11.69
C GLN A 47 20.80 3.20 -10.85
N TYR A 48 20.58 2.47 -9.78
CA TYR A 48 21.64 2.14 -8.81
C TYR A 48 22.12 0.70 -8.89
N GLY A 49 21.54 -0.11 -9.78
CA GLY A 49 22.02 -1.49 -9.99
C GLY A 49 21.88 -2.40 -8.79
N MET A 50 20.83 -2.19 -7.98
CA MET A 50 20.60 -3.00 -6.78
C MET A 50 19.10 -3.19 -6.59
N THR A 51 18.72 -4.33 -5.99
CA THR A 51 17.30 -4.59 -5.72
C THR A 51 16.82 -3.71 -4.57
N THR A 52 15.49 -3.49 -4.55
CA THR A 52 14.89 -2.73 -3.44
C THR A 52 15.09 -3.44 -2.10
N GLU A 53 15.05 -4.78 -2.09
CA GLU A 53 15.28 -5.57 -0.88
C GLU A 53 16.69 -5.37 -0.34
N GLU A 54 17.69 -5.38 -1.21
CA GLU A 54 19.07 -5.12 -0.81
C GLU A 54 19.23 -3.69 -0.33
N PHE A 55 18.67 -2.72 -1.06
CA PHE A 55 18.69 -1.32 -0.66
C PHE A 55 18.09 -1.13 0.73
N ALA A 56 16.90 -1.69 0.96
CA ALA A 56 16.19 -1.52 2.24
C ALA A 56 17.00 -2.09 3.41
N ARG A 57 17.61 -3.26 3.22
CA ARG A 57 18.43 -3.88 4.24
C ARG A 57 19.67 -3.04 4.57
N ARG A 58 20.33 -2.53 3.55
CA ARG A 58 21.57 -1.76 3.72
C ARG A 58 21.26 -0.37 4.27
N PHE A 59 20.19 0.26 3.83
CA PHE A 59 19.82 1.57 4.29
C PHE A 59 19.35 1.56 5.74
N ASP A 60 18.53 0.56 6.10
CA ASP A 60 18.06 0.37 7.47
C ASP A 60 19.23 0.04 8.41
N GLY A 61 20.21 -0.71 7.93
CA GLY A 61 21.45 -1.02 8.66
C GLY A 61 22.46 0.13 8.67
N LYS A 62 22.14 1.26 8.06
CA LYS A 62 22.98 2.45 7.95
C LYS A 62 24.29 2.21 7.22
N ASP A 63 24.28 1.24 6.31
CA ASP A 63 25.41 0.90 5.46
C ASP A 63 25.50 1.77 4.20
N LEU A 64 24.50 2.63 3.98
CA LEU A 64 24.47 3.57 2.87
C LEU A 64 24.32 5.00 3.40
N LYS A 65 24.98 5.94 2.72
CA LYS A 65 24.85 7.36 3.04
C LYS A 65 23.44 7.83 2.74
N GLU A 66 22.94 8.75 3.55
CA GLU A 66 21.68 9.43 3.27
C GLU A 66 21.91 10.43 2.14
N THR A 67 21.28 10.16 0.99
CA THR A 67 21.19 11.07 -0.14
C THR A 67 19.74 11.37 -0.37
N LEU A 68 19.42 12.41 -1.14
CA LEU A 68 18.03 12.71 -1.49
C LEU A 68 17.38 11.52 -2.19
N ASP A 69 18.09 10.90 -3.14
CA ASP A 69 17.56 9.73 -3.86
C ASP A 69 17.30 8.55 -2.91
N PHE A 70 18.22 8.30 -1.98
CA PHE A 70 18.04 7.19 -1.05
C PHE A 70 16.92 7.45 -0.04
N LEU A 71 16.76 8.70 0.39
CA LEU A 71 15.63 9.07 1.23
C LEU A 71 14.29 8.91 0.48
N ASP A 72 14.27 9.30 -0.79
CA ASP A 72 13.08 9.13 -1.64
C ASP A 72 12.79 7.64 -1.87
N TRP A 73 13.82 6.86 -2.16
CA TRP A 73 13.68 5.42 -2.33
C TRP A 73 13.13 4.76 -1.07
N TRP A 74 13.67 5.13 0.09
CA TRP A 74 13.19 4.61 1.37
C TRP A 74 11.73 5.00 1.62
N GLY A 75 11.36 6.23 1.28
CA GLY A 75 9.99 6.70 1.35
C GLY A 75 9.04 5.85 0.50
N GLU A 76 9.46 5.50 -0.72
CA GLU A 76 8.67 4.63 -1.60
C GLU A 76 8.55 3.21 -1.05
N VAL A 77 9.60 2.68 -0.42
CA VAL A 77 9.54 1.38 0.25
C VAL A 77 8.47 1.38 1.34
N LYS A 78 8.47 2.42 2.17
CA LYS A 78 7.48 2.55 3.25
C LYS A 78 6.07 2.73 2.69
N MET A 79 5.94 3.51 1.63
CA MET A 79 4.65 3.71 0.97
C MET A 79 4.10 2.39 0.41
N LEU A 80 4.94 1.58 -0.22
CA LEU A 80 4.50 0.29 -0.75
C LEU A 80 3.99 -0.62 0.37
N ARG A 81 4.73 -0.69 1.48
CA ARG A 81 4.32 -1.50 2.64
C ARG A 81 2.98 -1.05 3.19
N LEU A 82 2.78 0.27 3.28
CA LEU A 82 1.52 0.84 3.77
C LEU A 82 0.35 0.48 2.83
N LEU A 83 0.53 0.70 1.53
CA LEU A 83 -0.52 0.44 0.54
C LEU A 83 -0.86 -1.04 0.44
N GLU A 84 0.16 -1.90 0.45
CA GLU A 84 -0.07 -3.35 0.41
C GLU A 84 -0.78 -3.84 1.67
N GLY A 85 -0.43 -3.29 2.82
CA GLY A 85 -1.11 -3.62 4.08
C GLY A 85 -2.59 -3.24 4.05
N LYS A 86 -2.88 -2.03 3.56
CA LYS A 86 -4.26 -1.57 3.42
C LYS A 86 -5.04 -2.43 2.42
N HIS A 87 -4.40 -2.75 1.30
CA HIS A 87 -5.03 -3.58 0.27
C HIS A 87 -5.39 -4.96 0.81
N ARG A 88 -4.44 -5.61 1.51
CA ARG A 88 -4.70 -6.94 2.10
C ARG A 88 -5.84 -6.89 3.12
N ALA A 89 -5.83 -5.88 3.99
CA ALA A 89 -6.86 -5.75 5.01
C ALA A 89 -8.25 -5.58 4.39
N LEU A 90 -8.34 -4.74 3.36
CA LEU A 90 -9.63 -4.45 2.73
C LEU A 90 -10.09 -5.58 1.83
N ALA A 91 -9.16 -6.22 1.09
CA ALA A 91 -9.49 -7.34 0.20
C ALA A 91 -9.99 -8.56 0.97
N GLY A 92 -9.51 -8.73 2.21
CA GLY A 92 -9.95 -9.83 3.08
C GLY A 92 -11.21 -9.53 3.88
N ALA A 93 -11.77 -8.32 3.77
CA ALA A 93 -12.94 -7.93 4.53
C ALA A 93 -14.20 -8.58 3.98
N GLN A 94 -15.10 -8.99 4.88
CA GLN A 94 -16.41 -9.52 4.53
C GLN A 94 -17.49 -8.64 5.15
N ILE A 95 -18.52 -8.37 4.36
CA ILE A 95 -19.68 -7.60 4.83
C ILE A 95 -20.85 -8.56 4.94
N ASN A 96 -21.38 -8.71 6.15
CA ASN A 96 -22.50 -9.60 6.43
C ASN A 96 -23.82 -8.83 6.49
#